data_8cdd70be58644d29c19aa273a43e06a4
#
_entry.id   8cdd70be58644d29c19aa273a43e06a4
#
_cell.length_a   1.000
_cell.length_b   1.000
_cell.length_c   1.000
_cell.angle_alpha   90.00
_cell.angle_beta   90.00
_cell.angle_gamma   90.00
#
_symmetry.space_group_name_H-M   'P 1'
#
loop_
_entity.id
_entity.type
_entity.pdbx_description
1 polymer ?
#
loop_
_entity_poly.entity_id
_entity_poly.type
_entity_poly.pdbx_seq_one_letter_code
_entity_poly.pdbx_strand_id
1 'polypeptide(L)'
;MIIRFLPLKNIFFVLSIALLVSSNGYSQVEPVCGFVATPEAQERFERLLPQIKKYEQEYYNKSLSRSSTAISSIPIKAHILRTSSGTGGLTVTQLNDAIANMNAYYANAYIEFFLCDGINYIDDSTYYDFETNEQSALTSGNNVNNVINIYFANTVTSSDSGGGLCGYAYFPGGPEVILMDNGCAINGSTLPHEMGHFFALYHTHGPSNSALTTELVNGTNCDTNGDLICDTPADPQLSYSNVTGACNYIGTDTDANGDTFVPDPQNIMSYSRKECRTLFSPQQY
;
A
#
# COMPACT_ATOMS: atom_id res chain seq x y z
N MET A 1 -37.30 -52.27 68.91
CA MET A 1 -37.31 -52.33 67.43
C MET A 1 -36.97 -50.92 66.97
N ILE A 2 -35.70 -50.70 66.65
CA ILE A 2 -35.13 -49.35 66.39
C ILE A 2 -34.97 -49.26 64.86
N ILE A 3 -35.74 -48.35 64.24
CA ILE A 3 -35.62 -48.05 62.82
C ILE A 3 -34.64 -46.86 62.68
N ARG A 4 -33.48 -47.14 62.08
CA ARG A 4 -32.50 -46.11 61.69
C ARG A 4 -32.86 -45.52 60.36
N PHE A 5 -33.04 -44.22 60.34
CA PHE A 5 -33.13 -43.40 59.11
C PHE A 5 -31.71 -43.14 58.59
N LEU A 6 -31.46 -43.45 57.28
CA LEU A 6 -30.29 -42.99 56.54
C LEU A 6 -30.58 -41.60 55.93
N PRO A 7 -29.61 -40.70 55.92
CA PRO A 7 -29.81 -39.38 55.27
C PRO A 7 -29.56 -39.50 53.76
N LEU A 8 -30.50 -38.97 53.01
CA LEU A 8 -30.35 -38.72 51.54
C LEU A 8 -29.27 -37.68 51.31
N LYS A 9 -28.22 -38.05 50.60
CA LYS A 9 -27.23 -37.12 50.04
C LYS A 9 -27.81 -36.48 48.80
N ASN A 10 -28.00 -35.15 48.80
CA ASN A 10 -28.33 -34.33 47.66
C ASN A 10 -27.17 -34.33 46.67
N ILE A 11 -27.34 -34.98 45.53
CA ILE A 11 -26.45 -34.86 44.38
C ILE A 11 -26.91 -33.64 43.59
N PHE A 12 -26.19 -32.51 43.71
CA PHE A 12 -26.34 -31.40 42.81
C PHE A 12 -25.64 -31.71 41.50
N PHE A 13 -26.43 -31.95 40.45
CA PHE A 13 -25.94 -32.03 39.08
C PHE A 13 -25.76 -30.61 38.56
N VAL A 14 -24.53 -30.11 38.56
CA VAL A 14 -24.20 -28.84 37.91
C VAL A 14 -24.12 -29.08 36.40
N LEU A 15 -25.16 -28.72 35.70
CA LEU A 15 -25.20 -28.75 34.24
C LEU A 15 -24.41 -27.55 33.73
N SER A 16 -23.13 -27.73 33.40
CA SER A 16 -22.30 -26.73 32.73
C SER A 16 -22.74 -26.60 31.27
N ILE A 17 -23.57 -25.62 30.98
CA ILE A 17 -23.89 -25.23 29.60
C ILE A 17 -22.65 -24.49 29.05
N ALA A 18 -21.81 -25.22 28.30
CA ALA A 18 -20.79 -24.57 27.47
C ALA A 18 -21.49 -23.82 26.33
N LEU A 19 -21.61 -22.51 26.46
CA LEU A 19 -21.93 -21.64 25.32
C LEU A 19 -20.75 -21.72 24.34
N LEU A 20 -20.91 -22.51 23.28
CA LEU A 20 -20.09 -22.39 22.07
C LEU A 20 -20.47 -21.08 21.39
N VAL A 21 -19.77 -20.01 21.71
CA VAL A 21 -19.75 -18.79 20.90
C VAL A 21 -19.00 -19.16 19.62
N SER A 22 -19.73 -19.55 18.59
CA SER A 22 -19.21 -19.60 17.23
C SER A 22 -18.91 -18.16 16.85
N SER A 23 -17.67 -17.70 17.05
CA SER A 23 -17.15 -16.54 16.38
C SER A 23 -17.15 -16.85 14.88
N ASN A 24 -18.17 -16.39 14.17
CA ASN A 24 -18.08 -16.26 12.74
C ASN A 24 -16.96 -15.26 12.48
N GLY A 25 -15.75 -15.76 12.33
CA GLY A 25 -14.65 -14.97 11.79
C GLY A 25 -15.02 -14.62 10.36
N TYR A 26 -15.62 -13.47 10.17
CA TYR A 26 -15.60 -12.83 8.86
C TYR A 26 -14.12 -12.58 8.58
N SER A 27 -13.54 -13.36 7.68
CA SER A 27 -12.27 -12.99 7.05
C SER A 27 -12.56 -11.66 6.34
N GLN A 28 -12.26 -10.56 7.00
CA GLN A 28 -12.23 -9.28 6.32
C GLN A 28 -11.11 -9.40 5.31
N VAL A 29 -11.48 -9.37 4.03
CA VAL A 29 -10.51 -9.22 2.96
C VAL A 29 -9.81 -7.89 3.22
N GLU A 30 -8.51 -7.94 3.50
CA GLU A 30 -7.72 -6.74 3.74
C GLU A 30 -7.84 -5.81 2.52
N PRO A 31 -8.12 -4.51 2.72
CA PRO A 31 -8.12 -3.55 1.63
C PRO A 31 -6.78 -3.53 0.91
N VAL A 32 -6.81 -3.51 -0.41
CA VAL A 32 -5.63 -3.57 -1.28
C VAL A 32 -5.30 -2.21 -1.88
N CYS A 33 -4.12 -2.07 -2.49
CA CYS A 33 -3.79 -0.94 -3.34
C CYS A 33 -4.71 -0.92 -4.56
N GLY A 34 -5.30 0.24 -4.84
CA GLY A 34 -6.22 0.45 -5.97
C GLY A 34 -5.51 0.83 -7.26
N PHE A 35 -4.17 0.77 -7.30
CA PHE A 35 -3.43 1.05 -8.52
C PHE A 35 -3.79 0.04 -9.62
N VAL A 36 -4.20 0.57 -10.77
CA VAL A 36 -4.40 -0.18 -12.00
C VAL A 36 -3.64 0.53 -13.11
N ALA A 37 -2.68 -0.16 -13.70
CA ALA A 37 -1.99 0.32 -14.89
C ALA A 37 -2.97 0.26 -16.08
N THR A 38 -3.70 1.35 -16.34
CA THR A 38 -4.55 1.41 -17.54
C THR A 38 -3.68 1.37 -18.80
N PRO A 39 -4.21 0.90 -19.95
CA PRO A 39 -3.45 0.88 -21.21
C PRO A 39 -2.86 2.26 -21.55
N GLU A 40 -3.60 3.34 -21.28
CA GLU A 40 -3.14 4.71 -21.53
C GLU A 40 -2.00 5.13 -20.58
N ALA A 41 -2.05 4.68 -19.32
CA ALA A 41 -0.99 4.93 -18.34
C ALA A 41 0.28 4.16 -18.72
N GLN A 42 0.14 2.89 -19.13
CA GLN A 42 1.24 2.08 -19.63
C GLN A 42 1.89 2.71 -20.86
N GLU A 43 1.09 3.10 -21.87
CA GLU A 43 1.61 3.74 -23.07
C GLU A 43 2.34 5.06 -22.77
N ARG A 44 1.85 5.85 -21.81
CA ARG A 44 2.55 7.08 -21.36
C ARG A 44 3.87 6.73 -20.67
N PHE A 45 3.86 5.74 -19.78
CA PHE A 45 5.05 5.30 -19.09
C PHE A 45 6.11 4.76 -20.07
N GLU A 46 5.71 3.89 -21.02
CA GLU A 46 6.60 3.36 -22.05
C GLU A 46 7.25 4.46 -22.89
N ARG A 47 6.52 5.54 -23.19
CA ARG A 47 7.09 6.71 -23.90
C ARG A 47 8.10 7.48 -23.04
N LEU A 48 7.93 7.49 -21.71
CA LEU A 48 8.84 8.17 -20.78
C LEU A 48 10.04 7.28 -20.40
N LEU A 49 9.89 5.97 -20.44
CA LEU A 49 10.90 5.01 -19.99
C LEU A 49 12.30 5.24 -20.58
N PRO A 50 12.47 5.55 -21.90
CA PRO A 50 13.81 5.84 -22.43
C PRO A 50 14.45 7.09 -21.84
N GLN A 51 13.63 8.09 -21.47
CA GLN A 51 14.12 9.32 -20.81
C GLN A 51 14.47 9.06 -19.36
N ILE A 52 13.65 8.28 -18.66
CA ILE A 52 13.89 7.85 -17.28
C ILE A 52 15.21 7.07 -17.23
N LYS A 53 15.37 6.02 -18.03
CA LYS A 53 16.61 5.21 -18.11
C LYS A 53 17.85 6.04 -18.44
N LYS A 54 17.72 7.02 -19.33
CA LYS A 54 18.82 7.95 -19.64
C LYS A 54 19.17 8.82 -18.43
N TYR A 55 18.18 9.35 -17.73
CA TYR A 55 18.38 10.17 -16.53
C TYR A 55 19.01 9.36 -15.41
N GLU A 56 18.54 8.15 -15.16
CA GLU A 56 19.10 7.20 -14.20
C GLU A 56 20.59 6.92 -14.49
N GLN A 57 20.92 6.62 -15.75
CA GLN A 57 22.31 6.38 -16.15
C GLN A 57 23.18 7.62 -15.95
N GLU A 58 22.68 8.82 -16.28
CA GLU A 58 23.38 10.07 -16.05
C GLU A 58 23.54 10.37 -14.55
N TYR A 59 22.51 10.11 -13.75
CA TYR A 59 22.54 10.27 -12.30
C TYR A 59 23.52 9.30 -11.65
N TYR A 60 23.48 8.04 -12.02
CA TYR A 60 24.41 7.01 -11.54
C TYR A 60 25.87 7.37 -11.85
N ASN A 61 26.15 7.76 -13.10
CA ASN A 61 27.48 8.19 -13.50
C ASN A 61 27.96 9.45 -12.78
N LYS A 62 27.04 10.38 -12.45
CA LYS A 62 27.35 11.57 -11.67
C LYS A 62 27.53 11.28 -10.19
N SER A 63 26.78 10.34 -9.61
CA SER A 63 26.87 9.96 -8.20
C SER A 63 28.23 9.32 -7.88
N LEU A 64 28.82 8.57 -8.81
CA LEU A 64 30.15 8.01 -8.68
C LEU A 64 31.25 9.10 -8.63
N SER A 65 30.95 10.33 -9.07
CA SER A 65 31.90 11.45 -9.12
C SER A 65 31.63 12.56 -8.09
N ARG A 66 30.54 12.49 -7.30
CA ARG A 66 30.14 13.54 -6.34
C ARG A 66 30.19 13.05 -4.89
N SER A 67 30.85 13.81 -4.04
CA SER A 67 30.90 13.59 -2.58
C SER A 67 29.78 14.30 -1.80
N SER A 68 28.78 14.84 -2.44
CA SER A 68 27.66 15.54 -1.77
C SER A 68 26.33 15.10 -2.36
N THR A 69 25.55 14.46 -1.54
CA THR A 69 24.15 14.05 -1.77
C THR A 69 23.24 15.17 -1.26
N ALA A 70 22.77 16.04 -2.14
CA ALA A 70 21.81 17.06 -1.77
C ALA A 70 20.43 16.40 -1.60
N ILE A 71 19.76 16.70 -0.49
CA ILE A 71 18.39 16.26 -0.25
C ILE A 71 17.46 17.08 -1.16
N SER A 72 16.57 16.38 -1.88
CA SER A 72 15.51 16.98 -2.68
C SER A 72 14.25 17.11 -1.80
N SER A 73 13.90 18.34 -1.42
CA SER A 73 12.69 18.59 -0.64
C SER A 73 11.48 18.75 -1.56
N ILE A 74 10.49 17.88 -1.40
CA ILE A 74 9.29 17.81 -2.23
C ILE A 74 8.07 18.30 -1.43
N PRO A 75 7.35 19.33 -1.91
CA PRO A 75 6.17 19.83 -1.25
C PRO A 75 4.98 18.89 -1.45
N ILE A 76 4.27 18.59 -0.35
CA ILE A 76 3.00 17.88 -0.37
C ILE A 76 1.90 18.76 0.23
N LYS A 77 0.67 18.63 -0.26
CA LYS A 77 -0.54 19.21 0.33
C LYS A 77 -1.39 18.09 0.89
N ALA A 78 -1.63 18.12 2.18
CA ALA A 78 -2.54 17.20 2.84
C ALA A 78 -3.97 17.76 2.84
N HIS A 79 -4.92 16.95 2.36
CA HIS A 79 -6.35 17.23 2.39
C HIS A 79 -7.00 16.17 3.30
N ILE A 80 -7.54 16.58 4.44
CA ILE A 80 -8.20 15.68 5.39
C ILE A 80 -9.71 15.79 5.21
N LEU A 81 -10.33 14.70 4.77
CA LEU A 81 -11.78 14.63 4.58
C LEU A 81 -12.45 14.37 5.92
N ARG A 82 -13.44 15.19 6.25
CA ARG A 82 -14.20 15.11 7.51
C ARG A 82 -15.70 15.13 7.22
N THR A 83 -16.49 14.72 8.19
CA THR A 83 -17.94 14.89 8.10
C THR A 83 -18.30 16.37 7.99
N SER A 84 -19.50 16.68 7.50
CA SER A 84 -19.99 18.07 7.38
C SER A 84 -20.07 18.82 8.72
N SER A 85 -19.94 18.13 9.84
CA SER A 85 -19.82 18.74 11.18
C SER A 85 -18.37 19.06 11.59
N GLY A 86 -17.40 18.82 10.70
CA GLY A 86 -15.97 19.04 10.98
C GLY A 86 -15.35 17.99 11.90
N THR A 87 -15.94 16.80 12.00
CA THR A 87 -15.45 15.71 12.85
C THR A 87 -14.90 14.55 12.00
N GLY A 88 -14.08 13.69 12.62
CA GLY A 88 -13.41 12.59 11.93
C GLY A 88 -12.15 13.05 11.18
N GLY A 89 -11.63 12.17 10.35
CA GLY A 89 -10.36 12.37 9.63
C GLY A 89 -9.12 12.10 10.49
N LEU A 90 -7.95 12.15 9.88
CA LEU A 90 -6.68 12.00 10.58
C LEU A 90 -6.44 13.16 11.54
N THR A 91 -5.89 12.86 12.71
CA THR A 91 -5.34 13.89 13.60
C THR A 91 -4.02 14.43 13.05
N VAL A 92 -3.65 15.64 13.45
CA VAL A 92 -2.35 16.25 13.06
C VAL A 92 -1.17 15.35 13.47
N THR A 93 -1.24 14.69 14.61
CA THR A 93 -0.21 13.75 15.07
C THR A 93 -0.10 12.56 14.12
N GLN A 94 -1.21 11.90 13.78
CA GLN A 94 -1.22 10.78 12.84
C GLN A 94 -0.69 11.16 11.46
N LEU A 95 -1.06 12.33 10.95
CA LEU A 95 -0.55 12.83 9.68
C LEU A 95 0.97 13.06 9.73
N ASN A 96 1.45 13.71 10.78
CA ASN A 96 2.90 13.97 10.94
C ASN A 96 3.69 12.65 11.07
N ASP A 97 3.16 11.68 11.82
CA ASP A 97 3.79 10.37 11.97
C ASP A 97 3.82 9.61 10.62
N ALA A 98 2.73 9.68 9.84
CA ALA A 98 2.68 9.07 8.50
C ALA A 98 3.70 9.70 7.54
N ILE A 99 3.85 11.04 7.54
CA ILE A 99 4.85 11.75 6.73
C ILE A 99 6.27 11.44 7.21
N ALA A 100 6.52 11.44 8.51
CA ALA A 100 7.82 11.10 9.07
C ALA A 100 8.23 9.66 8.70
N ASN A 101 7.29 8.73 8.77
CA ASN A 101 7.51 7.35 8.34
C ASN A 101 7.78 7.26 6.83
N MET A 102 7.02 7.95 5.99
CA MET A 102 7.28 8.01 4.54
C MET A 102 8.68 8.56 4.27
N ASN A 103 9.09 9.64 4.94
CA ASN A 103 10.42 10.22 4.80
C ASN A 103 11.54 9.23 5.17
N ALA A 104 11.31 8.34 6.16
CA ALA A 104 12.29 7.32 6.52
C ALA A 104 12.54 6.32 5.36
N TYR A 105 11.50 5.95 4.62
CA TYR A 105 11.65 5.08 3.44
C TYR A 105 12.38 5.75 2.28
N TYR A 106 12.14 7.03 2.05
CA TYR A 106 12.73 7.77 0.93
C TYR A 106 14.09 8.42 1.25
N ALA A 107 14.60 8.24 2.47
CA ALA A 107 15.88 8.80 2.89
C ALA A 107 17.05 8.34 2.01
N ASN A 108 17.05 7.08 1.56
CA ASN A 108 18.09 6.54 0.67
C ASN A 108 18.03 7.10 -0.75
N ALA A 109 16.84 7.57 -1.18
CA ALA A 109 16.67 8.33 -2.44
C ALA A 109 17.09 9.80 -2.31
N TYR A 110 17.51 10.25 -1.11
CA TYR A 110 17.75 11.66 -0.79
C TYR A 110 16.54 12.56 -1.06
N ILE A 111 15.35 12.04 -0.80
CA ILE A 111 14.07 12.74 -0.90
C ILE A 111 13.52 12.97 0.50
N GLU A 112 13.01 14.18 0.72
CA GLU A 112 12.28 14.57 1.92
C GLU A 112 10.97 15.27 1.52
N PHE A 113 9.85 14.80 2.05
CA PHE A 113 8.54 15.42 1.86
C PHE A 113 8.22 16.36 3.01
N PHE A 114 7.64 17.51 2.69
CA PHE A 114 7.21 18.48 3.70
C PHE A 114 5.82 19.02 3.39
N LEU A 115 5.06 19.32 4.44
CA LEU A 115 3.74 19.93 4.30
C LEU A 115 3.90 21.38 3.79
N CYS A 116 3.34 21.65 2.61
CA CYS A 116 3.27 22.97 2.03
C CYS A 116 1.94 23.64 2.41
N ASP A 117 2.03 24.84 2.98
CA ASP A 117 0.87 25.69 3.28
C ASP A 117 -0.20 25.01 4.18
N GLY A 118 0.25 24.21 5.14
CA GLY A 118 -0.59 23.57 6.16
C GLY A 118 -1.56 22.51 5.62
N ILE A 119 -2.56 22.17 6.43
CA ILE A 119 -3.57 21.14 6.14
C ILE A 119 -4.82 21.80 5.58
N ASN A 120 -5.38 21.23 4.50
CA ASN A 120 -6.71 21.57 4.01
C ASN A 120 -7.74 20.60 4.62
N TYR A 121 -8.66 21.11 5.42
CA TYR A 121 -9.78 20.32 5.92
C TYR A 121 -10.99 20.51 5.01
N ILE A 122 -11.55 19.39 4.52
CA ILE A 122 -12.72 19.35 3.66
C ILE A 122 -13.87 18.77 4.49
N ASP A 123 -14.77 19.67 4.95
CA ASP A 123 -15.90 19.32 5.82
C ASP A 123 -17.14 19.01 4.99
N ASP A 124 -17.13 17.85 4.35
CA ASP A 124 -18.22 17.36 3.52
C ASP A 124 -18.40 15.84 3.69
N SER A 125 -19.54 15.44 4.25
CA SER A 125 -19.86 14.04 4.47
C SER A 125 -19.99 13.22 3.19
N THR A 126 -20.14 13.85 2.03
CA THR A 126 -20.14 13.15 0.72
C THR A 126 -18.82 12.45 0.47
N TYR A 127 -17.71 13.10 0.81
CA TYR A 127 -16.35 12.59 0.56
C TYR A 127 -15.73 11.88 1.77
N TYR A 128 -16.40 11.89 2.94
CA TYR A 128 -15.85 11.30 4.16
C TYR A 128 -15.59 9.79 4.01
N ASP A 129 -16.59 9.06 3.50
CA ASP A 129 -16.48 7.67 3.04
C ASP A 129 -16.43 7.70 1.50
N PHE A 130 -15.23 7.81 0.96
CA PHE A 130 -14.97 8.19 -0.41
C PHE A 130 -15.14 7.02 -1.40
N GLU A 131 -15.81 7.30 -2.53
CA GLU A 131 -15.85 6.41 -3.69
C GLU A 131 -14.98 6.96 -4.85
N THR A 132 -14.31 6.07 -5.59
CA THR A 132 -13.34 6.47 -6.63
C THR A 132 -13.95 7.31 -7.76
N ASN A 133 -15.25 7.18 -8.06
CA ASN A 133 -15.96 8.01 -9.05
C ASN A 133 -16.16 9.47 -8.61
N GLU A 134 -15.98 9.79 -7.33
CA GLU A 134 -16.09 11.15 -6.79
C GLU A 134 -14.81 11.96 -6.95
N GLN A 135 -13.69 11.32 -7.35
CA GLN A 135 -12.37 11.97 -7.42
C GLN A 135 -12.39 13.27 -8.22
N SER A 136 -13.01 13.28 -9.41
CA SER A 136 -13.01 14.46 -10.27
C SER A 136 -13.69 15.64 -9.60
N ALA A 137 -14.80 15.41 -8.90
CA ALA A 137 -15.52 16.46 -8.16
C ALA A 137 -14.70 16.95 -6.96
N LEU A 138 -14.13 16.02 -6.18
CA LEU A 138 -13.30 16.33 -5.02
C LEU A 138 -12.09 17.17 -5.41
N THR A 139 -11.34 16.76 -6.44
CA THR A 139 -10.05 17.37 -6.78
C THR A 139 -10.16 18.68 -7.54
N SER A 140 -11.25 18.88 -8.32
CA SER A 140 -11.42 20.07 -9.17
C SER A 140 -11.41 21.41 -8.40
N GLY A 141 -11.82 21.40 -7.14
CA GLY A 141 -11.87 22.60 -6.29
C GLY A 141 -10.80 22.66 -5.21
N ASN A 142 -10.05 21.57 -5.01
CA ASN A 142 -9.17 21.42 -3.85
C ASN A 142 -7.70 21.22 -4.20
N ASN A 143 -7.36 20.77 -5.41
CA ASN A 143 -5.97 20.57 -5.80
C ASN A 143 -5.18 21.88 -5.78
N VAL A 144 -3.99 21.80 -5.21
CA VAL A 144 -2.99 22.87 -5.23
C VAL A 144 -1.94 22.54 -6.30
N ASN A 145 -1.62 23.53 -7.14
CA ASN A 145 -0.64 23.36 -8.21
C ASN A 145 0.79 23.25 -7.67
N ASN A 146 1.63 22.49 -8.37
CA ASN A 146 3.07 22.34 -8.10
C ASN A 146 3.39 21.69 -6.73
N VAL A 147 2.46 20.92 -6.20
CA VAL A 147 2.64 20.08 -5.00
C VAL A 147 1.99 18.72 -5.24
N ILE A 148 2.43 17.69 -4.52
CA ILE A 148 1.74 16.42 -4.52
C ILE A 148 0.52 16.53 -3.59
N ASN A 149 -0.68 16.38 -4.15
CA ASN A 149 -1.91 16.42 -3.37
C ASN A 149 -2.22 15.03 -2.81
N ILE A 150 -2.34 14.92 -1.49
CA ILE A 150 -2.67 13.66 -0.80
C ILE A 150 -3.98 13.86 -0.03
N TYR A 151 -5.00 13.09 -0.37
CA TYR A 151 -6.30 13.09 0.27
C TYR A 151 -6.42 11.92 1.24
N PHE A 152 -6.94 12.18 2.43
CA PHE A 152 -7.12 11.19 3.49
C PHE A 152 -8.61 11.08 3.82
N ALA A 153 -9.23 9.96 3.45
CA ALA A 153 -10.64 9.65 3.68
C ALA A 153 -10.83 8.67 4.84
N ASN A 154 -12.01 8.62 5.44
CA ASN A 154 -12.34 7.63 6.45
C ASN A 154 -12.24 6.21 5.87
N THR A 155 -12.86 6.01 4.72
CA THR A 155 -12.74 4.79 3.89
C THR A 155 -12.55 5.18 2.43
N VAL A 156 -11.93 4.29 1.66
CA VAL A 156 -11.84 4.42 0.19
C VAL A 156 -12.46 3.17 -0.44
N THR A 157 -13.42 3.35 -1.33
CA THR A 157 -14.12 2.25 -2.00
C THR A 157 -13.99 2.39 -3.51
N SER A 158 -13.69 1.29 -4.20
CA SER A 158 -13.73 1.25 -5.67
C SER A 158 -15.17 1.26 -6.15
N SER A 159 -15.56 2.26 -6.94
CA SER A 159 -16.88 2.32 -7.58
C SER A 159 -17.11 1.21 -8.59
N ASP A 160 -16.04 0.63 -9.16
CA ASP A 160 -16.11 -0.42 -10.17
C ASP A 160 -16.36 -1.81 -9.54
N SER A 161 -15.68 -2.11 -8.44
CA SER A 161 -15.75 -3.42 -7.78
C SER A 161 -16.55 -3.42 -6.49
N GLY A 162 -16.83 -2.26 -5.90
CA GLY A 162 -17.42 -2.12 -4.56
C GLY A 162 -16.49 -2.58 -3.43
N GLY A 163 -15.22 -2.92 -3.74
CA GLY A 163 -14.24 -3.36 -2.76
C GLY A 163 -13.53 -2.19 -2.07
N GLY A 164 -13.16 -2.40 -0.79
CA GLY A 164 -12.34 -1.44 -0.04
C GLY A 164 -10.92 -1.34 -0.59
N LEU A 165 -10.41 -0.13 -0.68
CA LEU A 165 -9.04 0.17 -1.07
C LEU A 165 -8.28 0.80 0.10
N CYS A 166 -7.01 0.47 0.25
CA CYS A 166 -6.12 1.16 1.17
C CYS A 166 -5.69 2.54 0.65
N GLY A 167 -5.58 2.67 -0.64
CA GLY A 167 -5.21 3.88 -1.34
C GLY A 167 -4.98 3.60 -2.81
N TYR A 168 -4.71 4.65 -3.54
CA TYR A 168 -4.23 4.57 -4.92
C TYR A 168 -3.52 5.85 -5.33
N ALA A 169 -2.63 5.71 -6.29
CA ALA A 169 -1.92 6.78 -6.96
C ALA A 169 -1.93 6.56 -8.46
N TYR A 170 -1.47 7.55 -9.20
CA TYR A 170 -1.32 7.46 -10.65
C TYR A 170 0.16 7.57 -11.03
N PHE A 171 0.54 6.92 -12.09
CA PHE A 171 1.84 7.11 -12.71
C PHE A 171 2.00 8.53 -13.26
N PRO A 172 3.25 9.01 -13.41
CA PRO A 172 3.55 10.32 -13.98
C PRO A 172 2.79 10.59 -15.27
N GLY A 173 2.22 11.78 -15.39
CA GLY A 173 1.36 12.19 -16.51
C GLY A 173 -0.12 11.82 -16.35
N GLY A 174 -0.50 11.13 -15.25
CA GLY A 174 -1.88 11.02 -14.77
C GLY A 174 -2.26 12.16 -13.84
N PRO A 175 -3.40 12.07 -13.15
CA PRO A 175 -3.75 13.00 -12.08
C PRO A 175 -2.67 13.04 -11.00
N GLU A 176 -2.25 14.24 -10.58
CA GLU A 176 -1.22 14.42 -9.55
C GLU A 176 -1.85 14.33 -8.15
N VAL A 177 -2.44 13.20 -7.82
CA VAL A 177 -3.13 12.94 -6.57
C VAL A 177 -2.82 11.55 -6.03
N ILE A 178 -2.83 11.45 -4.71
CA ILE A 178 -2.84 10.19 -3.97
C ILE A 178 -4.08 10.20 -3.07
N LEU A 179 -4.87 9.13 -3.09
CA LEU A 179 -6.01 8.91 -2.20
C LEU A 179 -5.64 7.82 -1.19
N MET A 180 -5.89 8.09 0.09
CA MET A 180 -5.56 7.18 1.20
C MET A 180 -6.76 6.95 2.10
N ASP A 181 -7.01 5.68 2.46
CA ASP A 181 -7.79 5.33 3.63
C ASP A 181 -7.01 5.72 4.90
N ASN A 182 -7.70 6.31 5.89
CA ASN A 182 -7.09 6.80 7.12
C ASN A 182 -6.36 5.69 7.91
N GLY A 183 -6.96 4.50 8.01
CA GLY A 183 -6.36 3.37 8.71
C GLY A 183 -5.12 2.84 7.99
N CYS A 184 -5.13 2.89 6.66
CA CYS A 184 -4.01 2.48 5.84
C CYS A 184 -2.89 3.52 5.80
N ALA A 185 -3.22 4.81 5.87
CA ALA A 185 -2.21 5.88 5.92
C ALA A 185 -1.27 5.76 7.14
N ILE A 186 -1.78 5.21 8.24
CA ILE A 186 -1.04 5.07 9.51
C ILE A 186 -0.47 3.66 9.75
N ASN A 187 -0.60 2.73 8.81
CA ASN A 187 -0.09 1.36 8.97
C ASN A 187 1.42 1.21 8.75
N GLY A 188 2.08 2.28 8.36
CA GLY A 188 3.53 2.35 8.20
C GLY A 188 4.05 2.03 6.80
N SER A 189 3.35 1.31 5.95
CA SER A 189 3.88 0.88 4.65
C SER A 189 3.05 1.30 3.43
N THR A 190 1.77 1.64 3.60
CA THR A 190 0.90 1.90 2.44
C THR A 190 1.13 3.29 1.84
N LEU A 191 1.27 4.34 2.63
CA LEU A 191 1.56 5.67 2.08
C LEU A 191 2.89 5.72 1.29
N PRO A 192 4.01 5.14 1.78
CA PRO A 192 5.22 4.99 0.96
C PRO A 192 5.01 4.16 -0.31
N HIS A 193 4.16 3.13 -0.28
CA HIS A 193 3.81 2.31 -1.44
C HIS A 193 3.09 3.13 -2.53
N GLU A 194 2.03 3.87 -2.16
CA GLU A 194 1.31 4.73 -3.12
C GLU A 194 2.21 5.85 -3.67
N MET A 195 3.10 6.40 -2.84
CA MET A 195 4.12 7.35 -3.31
C MET A 195 5.09 6.70 -4.31
N GLY A 196 5.41 5.40 -4.16
CA GLY A 196 6.19 4.64 -5.13
C GLY A 196 5.51 4.62 -6.51
N HIS A 197 4.21 4.38 -6.56
CA HIS A 197 3.46 4.47 -7.82
C HIS A 197 3.47 5.88 -8.41
N PHE A 198 3.36 6.91 -7.57
CA PHE A 198 3.48 8.29 -8.01
C PHE A 198 4.84 8.57 -8.68
N PHE A 199 5.89 7.88 -8.24
CA PHE A 199 7.23 7.90 -8.84
C PHE A 199 7.45 6.80 -9.90
N ALA A 200 6.39 6.23 -10.46
CA ALA A 200 6.43 5.27 -11.56
C ALA A 200 6.91 3.85 -11.20
N LEU A 201 6.98 3.47 -9.93
CA LEU A 201 7.28 2.10 -9.56
C LEU A 201 6.05 1.20 -9.76
N TYR A 202 6.21 0.10 -10.49
CA TYR A 202 5.22 -0.98 -10.54
C TYR A 202 5.22 -1.79 -9.24
N HIS A 203 4.16 -2.59 -9.03
CA HIS A 203 4.24 -3.68 -8.07
C HIS A 203 5.34 -4.66 -8.48
N THR A 204 6.00 -5.29 -7.51
CA THR A 204 7.06 -6.29 -7.79
C THR A 204 6.61 -7.42 -8.70
N HIS A 205 5.32 -7.79 -8.68
CA HIS A 205 4.75 -8.78 -9.60
C HIS A 205 4.42 -8.22 -11.00
N GLY A 206 4.68 -6.94 -11.24
CA GLY A 206 4.42 -6.26 -12.51
C GLY A 206 3.06 -5.58 -12.59
N PRO A 207 2.63 -5.16 -13.79
CA PRO A 207 1.45 -4.30 -13.97
C PRO A 207 0.11 -5.03 -13.82
N SER A 208 0.09 -6.37 -13.87
CA SER A 208 -1.15 -7.15 -13.82
C SER A 208 -1.44 -7.66 -12.42
N ASN A 209 -2.64 -7.38 -11.92
CA ASN A 209 -3.15 -7.93 -10.66
C ASN A 209 -3.92 -9.24 -10.84
N SER A 210 -4.01 -9.77 -12.06
CA SER A 210 -4.83 -10.95 -12.39
C SER A 210 -4.08 -12.08 -13.09
N ALA A 211 -2.82 -11.87 -13.44
CA ALA A 211 -1.99 -12.86 -14.12
C ALA A 211 -0.65 -13.02 -13.38
N LEU A 212 -0.16 -14.27 -13.35
CA LEU A 212 1.18 -14.56 -12.87
C LEU A 212 2.21 -13.76 -13.70
N THR A 213 3.24 -13.26 -13.02
CA THR A 213 4.33 -12.56 -13.70
C THR A 213 4.98 -13.45 -14.78
N THR A 214 5.42 -12.84 -15.86
CA THR A 214 6.23 -13.48 -16.89
C THR A 214 7.73 -13.28 -16.67
N GLU A 215 8.10 -12.61 -15.60
CA GLU A 215 9.50 -12.47 -15.20
C GLU A 215 10.07 -13.81 -14.76
N LEU A 216 11.31 -14.09 -15.18
CA LEU A 216 12.00 -15.33 -14.88
C LEU A 216 12.83 -15.21 -13.61
N VAL A 217 12.78 -16.25 -12.76
CA VAL A 217 13.51 -16.32 -11.49
C VAL A 217 15.02 -16.11 -11.66
N ASN A 218 15.57 -16.50 -12.81
CA ASN A 218 16.98 -16.30 -13.14
C ASN A 218 17.33 -14.87 -13.59
N GLY A 219 16.35 -13.95 -13.64
CA GLY A 219 16.52 -12.53 -13.95
C GLY A 219 16.86 -12.21 -15.40
N THR A 220 16.84 -13.17 -16.33
CA THR A 220 17.30 -12.94 -17.73
C THR A 220 16.41 -12.02 -18.55
N ASN A 221 15.22 -11.69 -18.06
CA ASN A 221 14.25 -10.81 -18.71
C ASN A 221 13.69 -9.72 -17.76
N CYS A 222 14.35 -9.47 -16.65
CA CYS A 222 13.90 -8.53 -15.61
C CYS A 222 13.75 -7.09 -16.12
N ASP A 223 14.48 -6.68 -17.14
CA ASP A 223 14.43 -5.34 -17.74
C ASP A 223 13.21 -5.10 -18.65
N THR A 224 12.46 -6.17 -18.96
CA THR A 224 11.30 -6.15 -19.86
C THR A 224 10.06 -6.81 -19.30
N ASN A 225 10.16 -7.51 -18.16
CA ASN A 225 9.07 -8.22 -17.50
C ASN A 225 9.06 -7.90 -16.00
N GLY A 226 8.00 -8.29 -15.30
CA GLY A 226 7.83 -7.97 -13.91
C GLY A 226 7.67 -6.47 -13.67
N ASP A 227 8.38 -5.92 -12.71
CA ASP A 227 8.38 -4.49 -12.40
C ASP A 227 9.42 -3.68 -13.20
N LEU A 228 10.16 -4.32 -14.11
CA LEU A 228 11.21 -3.75 -14.96
C LEU A 228 12.47 -3.35 -14.19
N ILE A 229 12.67 -3.87 -12.98
CA ILE A 229 13.78 -3.59 -12.07
C ILE A 229 14.51 -4.89 -11.76
N CYS A 230 15.81 -4.94 -12.03
CA CYS A 230 16.54 -6.22 -12.03
C CYS A 230 17.14 -6.61 -10.67
N ASP A 231 17.10 -5.76 -9.67
CA ASP A 231 17.51 -6.11 -8.32
C ASP A 231 16.34 -6.49 -7.40
N THR A 232 15.11 -6.45 -7.92
CA THR A 232 13.92 -7.06 -7.31
C THR A 232 13.79 -8.50 -7.81
N PRO A 233 13.62 -9.50 -6.91
CA PRO A 233 13.34 -10.87 -7.36
C PRO A 233 11.97 -10.98 -8.03
N ALA A 234 11.86 -11.83 -9.05
CA ALA A 234 10.58 -12.15 -9.70
C ALA A 234 9.51 -12.53 -8.66
N ASP A 235 8.35 -11.87 -8.72
CA ASP A 235 7.28 -11.98 -7.72
C ASP A 235 6.02 -12.62 -8.34
N PRO A 236 5.55 -13.78 -7.85
CA PRO A 236 4.33 -14.43 -8.32
C PRO A 236 3.04 -13.77 -7.83
N GLN A 237 3.09 -12.56 -7.35
CA GLN A 237 2.09 -11.82 -6.61
C GLN A 237 1.97 -12.31 -5.16
N LEU A 238 2.77 -11.71 -4.28
CA LEU A 238 2.66 -11.92 -2.85
C LEU A 238 1.28 -11.52 -2.32
N SER A 239 0.86 -12.17 -1.22
CA SER A 239 -0.43 -11.94 -0.60
C SER A 239 -0.43 -12.43 0.86
N TYR A 240 -1.47 -12.12 1.62
CA TYR A 240 -1.67 -12.68 2.96
C TYR A 240 -1.80 -14.20 2.98
N SER A 241 -2.14 -14.84 1.86
CA SER A 241 -2.29 -16.30 1.78
C SER A 241 -0.98 -17.04 1.53
N ASN A 242 0.00 -16.40 0.90
CA ASN A 242 1.28 -17.03 0.55
C ASN A 242 2.49 -16.43 1.28
N VAL A 243 2.25 -15.46 2.20
CA VAL A 243 3.26 -14.92 3.11
C VAL A 243 2.82 -15.15 4.56
N THR A 244 3.70 -15.75 5.38
CA THR A 244 3.43 -15.96 6.80
C THR A 244 3.53 -14.66 7.61
N GLY A 245 3.00 -14.64 8.85
CA GLY A 245 3.21 -13.53 9.79
C GLY A 245 4.68 -13.33 10.23
N ALA A 246 5.55 -14.31 9.93
CA ALA A 246 7.00 -14.16 10.08
C ALA A 246 7.70 -13.67 8.80
N CYS A 247 6.93 -13.15 7.84
CA CYS A 247 7.41 -12.59 6.58
C CYS A 247 8.16 -13.59 5.68
N ASN A 248 7.77 -14.87 5.72
CA ASN A 248 8.32 -15.88 4.83
C ASN A 248 7.31 -16.21 3.72
N TYR A 249 7.78 -16.21 2.47
CA TYR A 249 7.00 -16.76 1.36
C TYR A 249 6.89 -18.29 1.50
N ILE A 250 5.68 -18.81 1.30
CA ILE A 250 5.34 -20.24 1.39
C ILE A 250 4.64 -20.78 0.14
N GLY A 251 4.57 -19.98 -0.93
CA GLY A 251 4.03 -20.42 -2.21
C GLY A 251 4.96 -21.42 -2.91
N THR A 252 4.40 -22.10 -3.90
CA THR A 252 5.10 -23.14 -4.67
C THR A 252 5.02 -22.88 -6.17
N ASP A 253 4.58 -21.70 -6.59
CA ASP A 253 4.50 -21.32 -7.98
C ASP A 253 5.88 -21.31 -8.61
N THR A 254 5.92 -21.61 -9.91
CA THR A 254 7.15 -21.65 -10.70
C THR A 254 7.04 -20.73 -11.92
N ASP A 255 8.17 -20.25 -12.39
CA ASP A 255 8.26 -19.50 -13.63
C ASP A 255 8.12 -20.41 -14.88
N ALA A 256 8.25 -19.84 -16.06
CA ALA A 256 8.15 -20.58 -17.33
C ALA A 256 9.26 -21.62 -17.55
N ASN A 257 10.36 -21.55 -16.81
CA ASN A 257 11.44 -22.54 -16.83
C ASN A 257 11.21 -23.67 -15.81
N GLY A 258 10.21 -23.54 -14.91
CA GLY A 258 9.96 -24.45 -13.79
C GLY A 258 10.78 -24.12 -12.55
N ASP A 259 11.43 -22.96 -12.49
CA ASP A 259 12.16 -22.49 -11.33
C ASP A 259 11.17 -21.91 -10.30
N THR A 260 11.30 -22.33 -9.03
CA THR A 260 10.41 -21.85 -7.95
C THR A 260 10.71 -20.40 -7.61
N PHE A 261 9.66 -19.58 -7.50
CA PHE A 261 9.80 -18.18 -7.10
C PHE A 261 10.35 -18.02 -5.69
N VAL A 262 11.23 -17.04 -5.51
CA VAL A 262 11.80 -16.63 -4.21
C VAL A 262 11.67 -15.10 -4.10
N PRO A 263 10.42 -14.58 -4.01
CA PRO A 263 10.17 -13.14 -3.95
C PRO A 263 10.63 -12.55 -2.62
N ASP A 264 10.73 -11.21 -2.55
CA ASP A 264 11.04 -10.49 -1.32
C ASP A 264 9.77 -9.97 -0.63
N PRO A 265 9.30 -10.60 0.48
CA PRO A 265 8.15 -10.12 1.23
C PRO A 265 8.37 -8.77 1.92
N GLN A 266 9.60 -8.27 1.99
CA GLN A 266 9.93 -7.00 2.64
C GLN A 266 9.86 -5.80 1.68
N ASN A 267 9.77 -6.05 0.38
CA ASN A 267 9.70 -4.96 -0.59
C ASN A 267 8.40 -4.17 -0.43
N ILE A 268 8.52 -2.84 -0.37
CA ILE A 268 7.39 -1.91 -0.21
C ILE A 268 6.39 -2.04 -1.37
N MET A 269 6.86 -2.25 -2.61
CA MET A 269 6.00 -2.35 -3.78
C MET A 269 5.35 -3.72 -3.97
N SER A 270 5.53 -4.66 -3.04
CA SER A 270 4.88 -5.97 -3.08
C SER A 270 3.46 -5.94 -2.49
N TYR A 271 2.67 -6.97 -2.80
CA TYR A 271 1.40 -7.25 -2.12
C TYR A 271 1.56 -8.15 -0.88
N SER A 272 2.77 -8.21 -0.34
CA SER A 272 3.05 -8.87 0.92
C SER A 272 2.23 -8.29 2.07
N ARG A 273 2.24 -8.96 3.21
CA ARG A 273 1.66 -8.43 4.46
C ARG A 273 2.19 -7.04 4.75
N LYS A 274 1.32 -6.12 5.16
CA LYS A 274 1.68 -4.71 5.40
C LYS A 274 2.78 -4.57 6.46
N GLU A 275 2.74 -5.43 7.48
CA GLU A 275 3.74 -5.50 8.54
C GLU A 275 5.11 -6.03 8.08
N CYS A 276 5.17 -6.69 6.93
CA CYS A 276 6.42 -7.21 6.37
C CYS A 276 7.12 -6.20 5.46
N ARG A 277 6.39 -5.30 4.83
CA ARG A 277 6.92 -4.34 3.86
C ARG A 277 7.73 -3.25 4.54
N THR A 278 9.06 -3.26 4.39
CA THR A 278 9.99 -2.43 5.18
C THR A 278 11.10 -1.76 4.37
N LEU A 279 11.24 -2.07 3.07
CA LEU A 279 12.32 -1.54 2.26
C LEU A 279 11.96 -1.40 0.77
N PHE A 280 12.65 -0.53 0.10
CA PHE A 280 12.81 -0.51 -1.34
C PHE A 280 14.13 -1.16 -1.73
N SER A 281 14.24 -1.70 -2.94
CA SER A 281 15.52 -2.15 -3.48
C SER A 281 16.40 -0.94 -3.85
N PRO A 282 17.72 -1.13 -4.00
CA PRO A 282 18.60 -0.04 -4.45
C PRO A 282 18.23 0.57 -5.80
N GLN A 283 17.68 -0.21 -6.74
CA GLN A 283 17.26 0.29 -8.05
C GLN A 283 15.88 0.96 -8.04
N GLN A 284 15.09 0.74 -6.99
CA GLN A 284 13.82 1.45 -6.78
C GLN A 284 14.03 2.89 -6.24
N TYR A 285 15.23 3.21 -5.70
CA TYR A 285 15.63 4.55 -5.29
C TYR A 285 16.19 5.36 -6.47
#